data_867343017ef78a8357953e90bb7b3e47
#
_entry.id   867343017ef78a8357953e90bb7b3e47
#
_cell.length_a   1.000
_cell.length_b   1.000
_cell.length_c   1.000
_cell.angle_alpha   90.00
_cell.angle_beta   90.00
_cell.angle_gamma   90.00
#
_symmetry.space_group_name_H-M   'P 1'
#
loop_
_entity.id
_entity.type
_entity.pdbx_description
1 polymer ?
#
loop_
_entity_poly.entity_id
_entity_poly.type
_entity_poly.pdbx_seq_one_letter_code
_entity_poly.pdbx_strand_id
1 'polypeptide(L)'
;MCIRDSPESVGIATGFLITALHLSGLSCLTHTPNPMGFLSKVCNRPSSNKASLILAVGYPADNAKIPLASTIKKSFNDVVSIF
;
A
#
# COMPACT_ATOMS: atom_id res chain seq x y z
N MET A 1 12.60 15.27 -21.07
CA MET A 1 11.45 14.59 -20.78
C MET A 1 11.15 14.60 -19.33
N CYS A 2 10.00 14.45 -19.07
CA CYS A 2 9.66 14.48 -17.72
C CYS A 2 9.80 13.16 -17.16
N ILE A 3 10.86 12.99 -16.55
CA ILE A 3 10.96 11.89 -15.76
C ILE A 3 10.55 12.28 -14.44
N ARG A 4 9.62 11.65 -13.94
CA ARG A 4 9.22 11.94 -12.63
C ARG A 4 8.68 10.69 -12.00
N ASP A 5 8.61 10.75 -10.72
CA ASP A 5 7.99 9.69 -9.98
C ASP A 5 6.51 9.72 -10.25
N SER A 6 6.08 8.86 -11.11
CA SER A 6 4.66 8.73 -11.40
C SER A 6 3.97 7.93 -10.32
N PRO A 7 2.64 8.07 -10.17
CA PRO A 7 1.89 7.23 -9.25
C PRO A 7 2.09 5.73 -9.52
N GLU A 8 2.26 5.34 -10.78
CA GLU A 8 2.50 3.95 -11.12
C GLU A 8 3.82 3.44 -10.55
N SER A 9 4.89 4.26 -10.67
CA SER A 9 6.19 3.88 -10.13
C SER A 9 6.14 3.72 -8.62
N VAL A 10 5.46 4.63 -7.94
CA VAL A 10 5.29 4.56 -6.49
C VAL A 10 4.49 3.31 -6.12
N GLY A 11 3.46 2.99 -6.89
CA GLY A 11 2.66 1.80 -6.66
C GLY A 11 3.47 0.52 -6.79
N ILE A 12 4.33 0.43 -7.80
CA ILE A 12 5.20 -0.71 -8.01
C ILE A 12 6.17 -0.85 -6.83
N ALA A 13 6.81 0.25 -6.43
CA ALA A 13 7.73 0.25 -5.30
C ALA A 13 7.02 -0.18 -4.00
N THR A 14 5.79 0.30 -3.80
CA THR A 14 4.99 -0.07 -2.63
C THR A 14 4.71 -1.56 -2.61
N GLY A 15 4.38 -2.16 -3.75
CA GLY A 15 4.16 -3.60 -3.83
C GLY A 15 5.39 -4.40 -3.44
N PHE A 16 6.57 -4.01 -3.91
CA PHE A 16 7.82 -4.64 -3.51
C PHE A 16 8.06 -4.49 -2.02
N LEU A 17 7.80 -3.32 -1.46
CA LEU A 17 7.98 -3.08 -0.03
C LEU A 17 7.05 -3.97 0.80
N ILE A 18 5.79 -4.07 0.43
CA ILE A 18 4.81 -4.91 1.12
C ILE A 18 5.28 -6.38 1.11
N THR A 19 5.73 -6.86 -0.03
CA THR A 19 6.24 -8.22 -0.16
C THR A 19 7.44 -8.45 0.75
N ALA A 20 8.39 -7.51 0.74
CA ALA A 20 9.58 -7.60 1.58
C ALA A 20 9.22 -7.62 3.07
N LEU A 21 8.27 -6.78 3.48
CA LEU A 21 7.82 -6.74 4.86
C LEU A 21 7.15 -8.05 5.26
N HIS A 22 6.34 -8.63 4.40
CA HIS A 22 5.70 -9.90 4.66
C HIS A 22 6.73 -11.02 4.83
N LEU A 23 7.71 -11.08 3.95
CA LEU A 23 8.77 -12.08 4.03
C LEU A 23 9.64 -11.91 5.27
N SER A 24 9.70 -10.71 5.81
CA SER A 24 10.45 -10.43 7.03
C SER A 24 9.65 -10.73 8.30
N GLY A 25 8.41 -11.18 8.18
CA GLY A 25 7.56 -11.51 9.33
C GLY A 25 6.80 -10.33 9.90
N LEU A 26 6.75 -9.22 9.18
CA LEU A 26 6.02 -8.04 9.61
C LEU A 26 4.66 -7.97 8.95
N SER A 27 3.70 -7.40 9.66
CA SER A 27 2.38 -7.11 9.10
C SER A 27 2.31 -5.65 8.69
N CYS A 28 1.56 -5.37 7.65
CA CYS A 28 1.36 -4.00 7.22
C CYS A 28 -0.08 -3.79 6.75
N LEU A 29 -0.49 -2.54 6.80
CA LEU A 29 -1.81 -2.12 6.36
C LEU A 29 -1.66 -0.87 5.51
N THR A 30 -2.19 -0.92 4.30
CA THR A 30 -2.26 0.27 3.46
C THR A 30 -3.43 1.14 3.89
N HIS A 31 -3.22 2.44 3.89
CA HIS A 31 -4.25 3.39 4.28
C HIS A 31 -4.13 4.65 3.44
N THR A 32 -5.25 5.09 2.91
CA THR A 32 -5.31 6.31 2.11
C THR A 32 -6.40 7.22 2.69
N PRO A 33 -6.07 7.97 3.75
CA PRO A 33 -7.05 8.88 4.34
C PRO A 33 -7.39 10.00 3.36
N ASN A 34 -8.56 10.54 3.47
CA ASN A 34 -8.99 11.64 2.62
C ASN A 34 -9.46 12.80 3.49
N PRO A 35 -8.85 14.01 3.39
CA PRO A 35 -7.75 14.34 2.48
C PRO A 35 -6.37 13.92 3.03
N MET A 36 -5.38 13.86 2.15
CA MET A 36 -4.01 13.50 2.54
C MET A 36 -3.06 14.68 2.58
N GLY A 37 -3.57 15.89 2.37
CA GLY A 37 -2.71 17.08 2.30
C GLY A 37 -1.90 17.36 3.57
N PHE A 38 -2.40 16.94 4.73
CA PHE A 38 -1.71 17.14 6.00
C PHE A 38 -0.37 16.39 6.06
N LEU A 39 -0.20 15.37 5.25
CA LEU A 39 1.01 14.56 5.27
C LEU A 39 2.24 15.33 4.81
N SER A 40 2.05 16.33 3.96
CA SER A 40 3.16 17.19 3.54
C SER A 40 3.78 17.92 4.74
N LYS A 41 2.95 18.36 5.66
CA LYS A 41 3.43 19.02 6.88
C LYS A 41 4.03 18.04 7.87
N VAL A 42 3.35 16.92 8.10
CA VAL A 42 3.81 15.90 9.04
C VAL A 42 5.17 15.35 8.62
N CYS A 43 5.35 15.10 7.33
CA CYS A 43 6.60 14.54 6.80
C CYS A 43 7.61 15.60 6.40
N ASN A 44 7.30 16.89 6.62
CA ASN A 44 8.17 18.00 6.28
C ASN A 44 8.62 17.95 4.81
N ARG A 45 7.65 17.75 3.91
CA ARG A 45 7.90 17.67 2.47
C ARG A 45 7.37 18.91 1.76
N PRO A 46 7.96 19.29 0.63
CA PRO A 46 7.45 20.42 -0.17
C PRO A 46 6.01 20.16 -0.63
N SER A 47 5.27 21.24 -0.84
CA SER A 47 3.89 21.12 -1.31
C SER A 47 3.78 20.50 -2.70
N SER A 48 4.87 20.49 -3.46
CA SER A 48 4.91 19.83 -4.76
C SER A 48 4.92 18.31 -4.67
N ASN A 49 5.26 17.76 -3.50
CA ASN A 49 5.23 16.33 -3.28
C ASN A 49 3.84 15.92 -2.82
N LYS A 50 3.32 14.84 -3.39
CA LYS A 50 2.02 14.32 -3.00
C LYS A 50 2.19 12.97 -2.34
N ALA A 51 1.49 12.78 -1.23
CA ALA A 51 1.46 11.47 -0.59
C ALA A 51 0.58 10.53 -1.41
N SER A 52 1.04 9.29 -1.60
CA SER A 52 0.27 8.27 -2.32
C SER A 52 -0.51 7.38 -1.37
N LEU A 53 0.11 6.97 -0.28
CA LEU A 53 -0.55 6.16 0.73
C LEU A 53 0.28 6.14 2.00
N ILE A 54 -0.34 5.68 3.06
CA ILE A 54 0.32 5.41 4.33
C ILE A 54 0.42 3.90 4.48
N LEU A 55 1.56 3.44 4.96
CA LEU A 55 1.76 2.03 5.23
C LEU A 55 2.06 1.88 6.72
N ALA A 56 1.11 1.32 7.46
CA ALA A 56 1.32 1.03 8.88
C ALA A 56 2.01 -0.32 8.99
N VAL A 57 3.12 -0.37 9.70
CA VAL A 57 3.97 -1.56 9.78
C VAL A 57 4.21 -1.92 11.23
N GLY A 58 4.15 -3.20 11.54
CA GLY A 58 4.44 -3.69 12.88
C GLY A 58 4.43 -5.20 12.93
N TYR A 59 4.74 -5.73 14.11
CA TYR A 59 4.63 -7.17 14.31
C TYR A 59 3.17 -7.53 14.55
N PRO A 60 2.68 -8.66 14.00
CA PRO A 60 1.30 -9.07 14.23
C PRO A 60 1.08 -9.46 15.67
N ALA A 61 -0.07 -9.12 16.20
CA ALA A 61 -0.45 -9.57 17.53
C ALA A 61 -0.74 -11.07 17.52
N ASP A 62 -0.49 -11.75 18.65
CA ASP A 62 -0.72 -13.19 18.75
C ASP A 62 -2.19 -13.55 18.51
N ASN A 63 -3.09 -12.65 18.88
CA ASN A 63 -4.53 -12.85 18.72
C ASN A 63 -5.11 -12.04 17.56
N ALA A 64 -4.32 -11.70 16.58
CA ALA A 64 -4.79 -10.94 15.43
C ALA A 64 -5.89 -11.70 14.70
N LYS A 65 -6.92 -10.97 14.29
CA LYS A 65 -8.05 -11.53 13.57
C LYS A 65 -8.22 -10.81 12.24
N ILE A 66 -8.61 -11.56 11.24
CA ILE A 66 -8.84 -11.04 9.90
C ILE A 66 -10.31 -11.23 9.58
N PRO A 67 -11.00 -10.21 9.05
CA PRO A 67 -12.39 -10.39 8.63
C PRO A 67 -12.51 -11.53 7.62
N LEU A 68 -13.53 -12.37 7.79
CA LEU A 68 -13.71 -13.50 6.89
C LEU A 68 -13.83 -13.05 5.43
N ALA A 69 -14.48 -11.92 5.18
CA ALA A 69 -14.63 -11.41 3.82
C ALA A 69 -13.29 -11.14 3.14
N SER A 70 -12.24 -10.80 3.89
CA SER A 70 -10.93 -10.53 3.29
C SER A 70 -10.23 -11.79 2.79
N THR A 71 -10.67 -12.97 3.22
CA THR A 71 -10.11 -14.24 2.75
C THR A 71 -10.82 -14.77 1.52
N ILE A 72 -11.95 -14.18 1.16
CA ILE A 72 -12.72 -14.60 -0.02
C ILE A 72 -12.18 -13.83 -1.23
N LYS A 73 -11.69 -14.57 -2.19
CA LYS A 73 -11.09 -13.98 -3.39
C LYS A 73 -11.90 -14.39 -4.62
N LYS A 74 -11.86 -13.56 -5.64
CA LYS A 74 -12.47 -13.89 -6.91
C LYS A 74 -11.72 -15.05 -7.55
N SER A 75 -12.45 -15.85 -8.33
CA SER A 75 -11.83 -16.95 -9.05
C SER A 75 -10.89 -16.42 -10.13
N PHE A 76 -9.99 -17.28 -10.59
CA PHE A 76 -9.07 -16.93 -11.66
C PHE A 76 -9.82 -16.43 -12.90
N ASN A 77 -10.91 -17.11 -13.27
CA ASN A 77 -11.66 -16.75 -14.46
C ASN A 77 -12.38 -15.41 -14.33
N ASP A 78 -12.66 -14.98 -13.11
CA ASP A 78 -13.31 -13.67 -12.87
C ASP A 78 -12.36 -12.49 -13.06
N VAL A 79 -11.07 -12.71 -12.91
CA VAL A 79 -10.09 -11.63 -12.90
C VAL A 79 -9.10 -11.69 -14.06
N VAL A 80 -9.06 -12.79 -14.79
CA VAL A 80 -8.10 -12.99 -15.88
C VAL A 80 -8.82 -13.35 -17.15
N SER A 81 -8.44 -12.68 -18.24
CA SER A 81 -8.87 -13.02 -19.58
C SER A 81 -7.66 -13.45 -20.39
N ILE A 82 -7.78 -14.56 -21.08
CA ILE A 82 -6.71 -15.09 -21.94
C ILE A 82 -7.14 -14.88 -23.38
N PHE A 83 -6.32 -14.17 -24.11
CA PHE A 83 -6.58 -13.85 -25.51
C PHE A 83 -5.93 -14.86 -26.45
#